data_747de0f10c6f5187c06faec95275c87c
#
_entry.id   747de0f10c6f5187c06faec95275c87c
#
_cell.length_a   1.000
_cell.length_b   1.000
_cell.length_c   1.000
_cell.angle_alpha   90.00
_cell.angle_beta   90.00
_cell.angle_gamma   90.00
#
_symmetry.space_group_name_H-M   'P 1'
#
loop_
_entity.id
_entity.type
_entity.pdbx_description
1 polymer ?
#
loop_
_entity_poly.entity_id
_entity_poly.type
_entity_poly.pdbx_seq_one_letter_code
_entity_poly.pdbx_strand_id
1 'polypeptide(L)'
;NAIGGIWSGGSGVFNPGNTSLNPTYTPSASEISAGVVTLTLTSTGNGNCIATNDQVTLTINPAPIVNAGSNMSVCSNNPVISLNGTIANASGGIWSGGAGMFTPSALNLSCEYYPSASEIFAGGITLTLTSTGNGFCNAESNNVFISFTPAPTIDAGSNQTVCANNPNVNLNGYVTVASGGIWSG
;
A
#
# COMPACT_ATOMS: atom_id res chain seq x y z
N ASN A 1 38.04 7.93 40.56
CA ASN A 1 36.84 7.26 40.07
C ASN A 1 35.83 8.30 39.59
N ALA A 2 35.35 8.19 38.34
CA ALA A 2 34.25 9.02 37.84
C ALA A 2 32.95 8.73 38.63
N ILE A 3 32.16 9.75 38.91
CA ILE A 3 30.87 9.62 39.62
C ILE A 3 29.65 9.81 38.70
N GLY A 4 29.87 10.14 37.44
CA GLY A 4 28.82 10.31 36.44
C GLY A 4 29.36 10.45 35.04
N GLY A 5 28.46 10.79 34.12
CA GLY A 5 28.78 11.07 32.73
C GLY A 5 27.80 12.07 32.13
N ILE A 6 28.19 12.64 30.99
CA ILE A 6 27.34 13.53 30.21
C ILE A 6 27.33 13.08 28.75
N TRP A 7 26.16 12.91 28.20
CA TRP A 7 25.96 12.68 26.78
C TRP A 7 26.02 13.99 26.01
N SER A 8 26.64 13.95 24.85
CA SER A 8 26.76 15.06 23.90
C SER A 8 26.71 14.55 22.46
N GLY A 9 26.69 15.44 21.52
CA GLY A 9 26.47 15.12 20.10
C GLY A 9 24.99 15.03 19.77
N GLY A 10 24.73 15.13 18.48
CA GLY A 10 23.36 15.18 17.98
C GLY A 10 22.62 16.50 18.25
N SER A 11 21.49 16.65 17.58
CA SER A 11 20.56 17.77 17.73
C SER A 11 19.18 17.35 18.25
N GLY A 12 19.04 16.07 18.62
CA GLY A 12 17.84 15.50 19.20
C GLY A 12 17.74 15.75 20.71
N VAL A 13 16.86 15.00 21.38
CA VAL A 13 16.51 15.21 22.79
C VAL A 13 16.85 13.99 23.64
N PHE A 14 17.52 14.22 24.77
CA PHE A 14 17.75 13.22 25.81
C PHE A 14 16.67 13.32 26.89
N ASN A 15 16.03 12.22 27.25
CA ASN A 15 15.00 12.14 28.30
C ASN A 15 15.41 11.07 29.34
N PRO A 16 15.53 11.40 30.66
CA PRO A 16 15.14 12.64 31.33
C PRO A 16 16.14 13.80 31.15
N GLY A 17 17.32 13.56 30.59
CA GLY A 17 18.35 14.57 30.35
C GLY A 17 19.68 13.91 30.01
N ASN A 18 20.61 14.68 29.50
CA ASN A 18 21.91 14.21 29.02
C ASN A 18 22.92 13.84 30.13
N THR A 19 22.60 14.13 31.40
CA THR A 19 23.37 13.71 32.56
C THR A 19 22.99 12.34 33.13
N SER A 20 21.83 11.78 32.66
CA SER A 20 21.48 10.39 32.93
C SER A 20 22.42 9.47 32.16
N LEU A 21 22.91 8.41 32.80
CA LEU A 21 23.76 7.42 32.10
C LEU A 21 22.93 6.55 31.13
N ASN A 22 21.63 6.43 31.39
CA ASN A 22 20.70 5.62 30.57
C ASN A 22 19.49 6.45 30.09
N PRO A 23 19.70 7.50 29.28
CA PRO A 23 18.59 8.28 28.74
C PRO A 23 18.00 7.61 27.50
N THR A 24 16.75 7.93 27.19
CA THR A 24 16.22 7.72 25.84
C THR A 24 16.63 8.90 24.98
N TYR A 25 17.24 8.64 23.82
CA TYR A 25 17.54 9.66 22.83
C TYR A 25 16.50 9.64 21.71
N THR A 26 15.90 10.79 21.42
CA THR A 26 14.99 10.96 20.28
C THR A 26 15.70 11.82 19.23
N PRO A 27 16.05 11.26 18.06
CA PRO A 27 16.71 12.01 17.00
C PRO A 27 15.85 13.16 16.49
N SER A 28 16.48 14.24 16.05
CA SER A 28 15.83 15.35 15.37
C SER A 28 15.44 14.98 13.93
N ALA A 29 14.58 15.77 13.29
CA ALA A 29 14.19 15.56 11.89
C ALA A 29 15.39 15.62 10.93
N SER A 30 16.40 16.47 11.22
CA SER A 30 17.61 16.54 10.41
C SER A 30 18.48 15.30 10.52
N GLU A 31 18.56 14.69 11.70
CA GLU A 31 19.28 13.43 11.92
C GLU A 31 18.56 12.24 11.30
N ILE A 32 17.23 12.21 11.40
CA ILE A 32 16.40 11.20 10.70
C ILE A 32 16.64 11.29 9.20
N SER A 33 16.66 12.51 8.65
CA SER A 33 16.94 12.73 7.23
C SER A 33 18.38 12.39 6.83
N ALA A 34 19.36 12.61 7.73
CA ALA A 34 20.76 12.25 7.50
C ALA A 34 21.01 10.73 7.59
N GLY A 35 20.12 9.99 8.26
CA GLY A 35 20.22 8.54 8.43
C GLY A 35 21.26 8.08 9.45
N VAL A 36 21.94 8.99 10.14
CA VAL A 36 23.00 8.67 11.11
C VAL A 36 23.19 9.80 12.12
N VAL A 37 23.48 9.42 13.37
CA VAL A 37 23.95 10.34 14.42
C VAL A 37 24.98 9.64 15.30
N THR A 38 26.04 10.36 15.72
CA THR A 38 27.03 9.89 16.67
C THR A 38 26.82 10.63 17.98
N LEU A 39 26.66 9.88 19.06
CA LEU A 39 26.54 10.37 20.43
C LEU A 39 27.80 10.02 21.20
N THR A 40 28.27 10.91 22.06
CA THR A 40 29.47 10.76 22.88
C THR A 40 29.10 10.81 24.36
N LEU A 41 29.49 9.82 25.11
CA LEU A 41 29.45 9.83 26.57
C LEU A 41 30.83 10.23 27.14
N THR A 42 30.85 11.29 27.90
CA THR A 42 32.08 11.76 28.56
C THR A 42 31.96 11.62 30.07
N SER A 43 32.96 11.05 30.74
CA SER A 43 32.98 10.89 32.19
C SER A 43 33.06 12.24 32.93
N THR A 44 32.35 12.33 34.06
CA THR A 44 32.32 13.52 34.92
C THR A 44 32.65 13.18 36.37
N GLY A 45 33.06 14.17 37.16
CA GLY A 45 33.44 13.96 38.57
C GLY A 45 34.68 13.08 38.72
N ASN A 46 35.68 13.27 37.85
CA ASN A 46 36.87 12.40 37.73
C ASN A 46 37.94 12.67 38.81
N GLY A 47 37.69 13.62 39.72
CA GLY A 47 38.72 14.06 40.67
C GLY A 47 39.89 14.73 39.95
N ASN A 48 41.13 14.24 40.20
CA ASN A 48 42.32 14.73 39.53
C ASN A 48 42.64 14.02 38.20
N CYS A 49 41.78 13.09 37.76
CA CYS A 49 41.97 12.34 36.50
C CYS A 49 41.41 13.09 35.32
N ILE A 50 42.01 12.89 34.16
CA ILE A 50 41.47 13.42 32.88
C ILE A 50 40.16 12.70 32.53
N ALA A 51 39.19 13.43 32.03
CA ALA A 51 37.95 12.85 31.52
C ALA A 51 38.23 11.93 30.32
N THR A 52 37.50 10.84 30.25
CA THR A 52 37.51 9.90 29.11
C THR A 52 36.15 9.89 28.44
N ASN A 53 36.09 9.56 27.17
CA ASN A 53 34.85 9.46 26.41
C ASN A 53 34.81 8.18 25.57
N ASP A 54 33.59 7.83 25.19
CA ASP A 54 33.29 6.77 24.22
C ASP A 54 32.10 7.20 23.37
N GLN A 55 31.96 6.57 22.19
CA GLN A 55 30.97 6.96 21.18
C GLN A 55 30.10 5.80 20.79
N VAL A 56 28.82 6.13 20.52
CA VAL A 56 27.87 5.25 19.88
C VAL A 56 27.32 5.91 18.63
N THR A 57 27.32 5.17 17.52
CA THR A 57 26.70 5.61 16.27
C THR A 57 25.34 4.94 16.10
N LEU A 58 24.31 5.74 15.95
CA LEU A 58 22.94 5.30 15.64
C LEU A 58 22.74 5.42 14.14
N THR A 59 22.40 4.32 13.47
CA THR A 59 21.98 4.30 12.09
C THR A 59 20.45 4.33 12.05
N ILE A 60 19.90 5.26 11.29
CA ILE A 60 18.45 5.49 11.17
C ILE A 60 18.03 5.07 9.76
N ASN A 61 17.34 3.95 9.65
CA ASN A 61 16.85 3.46 8.37
C ASN A 61 15.61 4.26 7.95
N PRO A 62 15.47 4.63 6.66
CA PRO A 62 14.27 5.27 6.17
C PRO A 62 13.07 4.32 6.26
N ALA A 63 11.91 4.86 6.58
CA ALA A 63 10.66 4.11 6.62
C ALA A 63 10.30 3.56 5.22
N PRO A 64 9.59 2.42 5.14
CA PRO A 64 9.05 1.94 3.88
C PRO A 64 8.12 2.97 3.23
N ILE A 65 8.12 3.00 1.90
CA ILE A 65 7.17 3.79 1.10
C ILE A 65 6.39 2.80 0.25
N VAL A 66 5.06 2.81 0.39
CA VAL A 66 4.15 1.87 -0.29
C VAL A 66 3.20 2.66 -1.19
N ASN A 67 3.04 2.20 -2.43
CA ASN A 67 2.07 2.74 -3.36
C ASN A 67 1.30 1.58 -4.01
N ALA A 68 0.01 1.50 -3.73
CA ALA A 68 -0.91 0.49 -4.27
C ALA A 68 -1.44 0.83 -5.68
N GLY A 69 -1.08 2.00 -6.21
CA GLY A 69 -1.60 2.52 -7.47
C GLY A 69 -2.85 3.39 -7.29
N SER A 70 -3.37 3.87 -8.40
CA SER A 70 -4.58 4.71 -8.41
C SER A 70 -5.85 3.87 -8.42
N ASN A 71 -6.93 4.42 -7.85
CA ASN A 71 -8.27 3.82 -7.95
C ASN A 71 -8.66 3.59 -9.41
N MET A 72 -9.38 2.49 -9.66
CA MET A 72 -9.77 2.08 -11.01
C MET A 72 -11.22 1.62 -11.06
N SER A 73 -11.74 1.53 -12.28
CA SER A 73 -13.06 1.00 -12.56
C SER A 73 -12.96 -0.10 -13.60
N VAL A 74 -13.63 -1.23 -13.37
CA VAL A 74 -13.68 -2.38 -14.28
C VAL A 74 -15.13 -2.80 -14.53
N CYS A 75 -15.36 -3.44 -15.66
CA CYS A 75 -16.69 -3.91 -16.00
C CYS A 75 -17.01 -5.24 -15.30
N SER A 76 -18.22 -5.41 -14.79
CA SER A 76 -18.64 -6.59 -14.04
C SER A 76 -18.64 -7.91 -14.84
N ASN A 77 -18.67 -7.85 -16.18
CA ASN A 77 -18.57 -9.04 -17.04
C ASN A 77 -17.13 -9.32 -17.54
N ASN A 78 -16.16 -8.45 -17.19
CA ASN A 78 -14.74 -8.66 -17.42
C ASN A 78 -13.96 -8.07 -16.23
N PRO A 79 -14.07 -8.67 -15.04
CA PRO A 79 -13.64 -8.06 -13.78
C PRO A 79 -12.18 -8.30 -13.41
N VAL A 80 -11.32 -8.77 -14.32
CA VAL A 80 -9.90 -8.99 -14.05
C VAL A 80 -9.21 -7.66 -13.78
N ILE A 81 -8.48 -7.59 -12.66
CA ILE A 81 -7.83 -6.38 -12.17
C ILE A 81 -6.31 -6.57 -12.22
N SER A 82 -5.62 -5.77 -13.01
CA SER A 82 -4.15 -5.74 -13.04
C SER A 82 -3.63 -4.79 -11.97
N LEU A 83 -2.96 -5.33 -10.96
CA LEU A 83 -2.34 -4.59 -9.86
C LEU A 83 -0.86 -4.36 -10.15
N ASN A 84 -0.38 -3.14 -9.90
CA ASN A 84 1.01 -2.74 -10.06
C ASN A 84 1.45 -1.89 -8.87
N GLY A 85 1.69 -2.56 -7.74
CA GLY A 85 2.19 -1.90 -6.55
C GLY A 85 3.68 -1.60 -6.62
N THR A 86 4.11 -0.57 -5.90
CA THR A 86 5.54 -0.27 -5.72
C THR A 86 5.88 -0.09 -4.25
N ILE A 87 7.09 -0.52 -3.88
CA ILE A 87 7.61 -0.39 -2.52
C ILE A 87 9.05 0.08 -2.60
N ALA A 88 9.41 1.02 -1.71
CA ALA A 88 10.77 1.44 -1.46
C ALA A 88 11.13 1.25 0.01
N ASN A 89 12.42 1.10 0.33
CA ASN A 89 12.97 0.92 1.68
C ASN A 89 12.45 -0.33 2.43
N ALA A 90 11.96 -1.33 1.68
CA ALA A 90 11.60 -2.65 2.19
C ALA A 90 11.91 -3.70 1.11
N SER A 91 12.02 -4.99 1.50
CA SER A 91 12.43 -6.03 0.55
C SER A 91 11.27 -6.63 -0.26
N GLY A 92 10.02 -6.34 0.11
CA GLY A 92 8.84 -6.84 -0.58
C GLY A 92 7.54 -6.29 -0.04
N GLY A 93 6.43 -6.86 -0.49
CA GLY A 93 5.09 -6.53 -0.01
C GLY A 93 4.11 -7.66 -0.19
N ILE A 94 2.95 -7.49 0.42
CA ILE A 94 1.84 -8.43 0.33
C ILE A 94 0.54 -7.68 0.06
N TRP A 95 -0.18 -8.12 -0.95
CA TRP A 95 -1.55 -7.70 -1.19
C TRP A 95 -2.50 -8.45 -0.25
N SER A 96 -3.53 -7.75 0.20
CA SER A 96 -4.58 -8.29 1.05
C SER A 96 -5.91 -7.57 0.78
N GLY A 97 -6.95 -8.05 1.43
CA GLY A 97 -8.32 -7.58 1.21
C GLY A 97 -9.02 -8.43 0.16
N GLY A 98 -10.34 -8.40 0.23
CA GLY A 98 -11.20 -9.16 -0.65
C GLY A 98 -11.31 -10.66 -0.37
N ALA A 99 -12.27 -11.28 -1.06
CA ALA A 99 -12.55 -12.70 -1.03
C ALA A 99 -12.21 -13.41 -2.34
N GLY A 100 -11.59 -12.67 -3.29
CA GLY A 100 -11.13 -13.16 -4.58
C GLY A 100 -9.74 -13.78 -4.52
N MET A 101 -9.09 -13.92 -5.68
CA MET A 101 -7.82 -14.63 -5.81
C MET A 101 -6.77 -13.74 -6.47
N PHE A 102 -5.55 -13.72 -5.89
CA PHE A 102 -4.37 -13.10 -6.49
C PHE A 102 -3.58 -14.11 -7.31
N THR A 103 -3.22 -13.77 -8.54
CA THR A 103 -2.47 -14.63 -9.47
C THR A 103 -1.24 -13.88 -10.01
N PRO A 104 -0.02 -14.43 -9.95
CA PRO A 104 0.32 -15.77 -9.44
C PRO A 104 0.29 -15.87 -7.91
N SER A 105 0.42 -14.76 -7.18
CA SER A 105 0.43 -14.73 -5.71
C SER A 105 0.22 -13.31 -5.20
N ALA A 106 -0.36 -13.17 -4.00
CA ALA A 106 -0.45 -11.91 -3.28
C ALA A 106 0.91 -11.29 -2.88
N LEU A 107 1.99 -12.08 -2.93
CA LEU A 107 3.35 -11.61 -2.66
C LEU A 107 3.99 -10.89 -3.87
N ASN A 108 3.39 -10.99 -5.05
CA ASN A 108 3.86 -10.30 -6.23
C ASN A 108 3.30 -8.87 -6.26
N LEU A 109 4.17 -7.88 -6.31
CA LEU A 109 3.76 -6.47 -6.39
C LEU A 109 2.94 -6.18 -7.65
N SER A 110 3.31 -6.84 -8.77
CA SER A 110 2.53 -6.87 -10.01
C SER A 110 1.84 -8.23 -10.14
N CYS A 111 0.52 -8.25 -10.03
CA CYS A 111 -0.29 -9.45 -10.11
C CYS A 111 -1.70 -9.13 -10.64
N GLU A 112 -2.44 -10.16 -10.99
CA GLU A 112 -3.86 -10.04 -11.30
C GLU A 112 -4.71 -10.41 -10.08
N TYR A 113 -5.78 -9.68 -9.87
CA TYR A 113 -6.79 -10.02 -8.88
C TYR A 113 -8.09 -10.40 -9.60
N TYR A 114 -8.62 -11.56 -9.24
CA TYR A 114 -9.89 -12.12 -9.72
C TYR A 114 -10.92 -11.98 -8.61
N PRO A 115 -11.82 -11.00 -8.68
CA PRO A 115 -12.81 -10.78 -7.63
C PRO A 115 -13.84 -11.89 -7.56
N SER A 116 -14.38 -12.13 -6.38
CA SER A 116 -15.49 -13.02 -6.16
C SER A 116 -16.80 -12.44 -6.70
N ALA A 117 -17.81 -13.28 -6.93
CA ALA A 117 -19.14 -12.83 -7.36
C ALA A 117 -19.79 -11.88 -6.35
N SER A 118 -19.55 -12.07 -5.05
CA SER A 118 -20.07 -11.19 -3.99
C SER A 118 -19.48 -9.80 -4.03
N GLU A 119 -18.19 -9.66 -4.37
CA GLU A 119 -17.51 -8.37 -4.51
C GLU A 119 -18.01 -7.60 -5.74
N ILE A 120 -18.18 -8.31 -6.86
CA ILE A 120 -18.78 -7.72 -8.08
C ILE A 120 -20.18 -7.22 -7.78
N PHE A 121 -21.01 -8.03 -7.09
CA PHE A 121 -22.35 -7.67 -6.69
C PHE A 121 -22.39 -6.48 -5.72
N ALA A 122 -21.40 -6.36 -4.82
CA ALA A 122 -21.25 -5.23 -3.89
C ALA A 122 -20.87 -3.92 -4.61
N GLY A 123 -20.46 -3.98 -5.89
CA GLY A 123 -20.12 -2.81 -6.70
C GLY A 123 -18.74 -2.23 -6.48
N GLY A 124 -17.92 -2.81 -5.60
CA GLY A 124 -16.54 -2.36 -5.38
C GLY A 124 -15.81 -3.10 -4.29
N ILE A 125 -14.48 -2.93 -4.27
CA ILE A 125 -13.57 -3.53 -3.30
C ILE A 125 -12.38 -2.62 -3.04
N THR A 126 -11.87 -2.65 -1.81
CA THR A 126 -10.58 -2.05 -1.45
C THR A 126 -9.55 -3.15 -1.24
N LEU A 127 -8.45 -3.07 -1.98
CA LEU A 127 -7.27 -3.91 -1.79
C LEU A 127 -6.17 -3.10 -1.12
N THR A 128 -5.40 -3.74 -0.25
CA THR A 128 -4.34 -3.12 0.54
C THR A 128 -3.01 -3.77 0.19
N LEU A 129 -2.01 -2.96 -0.14
CA LEU A 129 -0.61 -3.37 -0.24
C LEU A 129 0.10 -3.00 1.04
N THR A 130 0.74 -3.96 1.70
CA THR A 130 1.51 -3.76 2.93
C THR A 130 2.96 -4.17 2.70
N SER A 131 3.92 -3.36 3.15
CA SER A 131 5.34 -3.65 3.04
C SER A 131 5.76 -4.82 3.93
N THR A 132 6.74 -5.61 3.46
CA THR A 132 7.32 -6.74 4.19
C THR A 132 8.85 -6.68 4.12
N GLY A 133 9.52 -7.30 5.10
CA GLY A 133 10.98 -7.24 5.18
C GLY A 133 11.51 -5.83 5.45
N ASN A 134 10.89 -5.14 6.38
CA ASN A 134 11.11 -3.72 6.71
C ASN A 134 12.35 -3.47 7.59
N GLY A 135 13.15 -4.51 7.89
CA GLY A 135 14.26 -4.40 8.84
C GLY A 135 13.77 -4.02 10.24
N PHE A 136 14.25 -2.91 10.76
CA PHE A 136 13.84 -2.37 12.07
C PHE A 136 12.65 -1.39 11.99
N CYS A 137 12.18 -1.08 10.78
CA CYS A 137 11.05 -0.17 10.59
C CYS A 137 9.71 -0.89 10.72
N ASN A 138 8.68 -0.15 11.12
CA ASN A 138 7.31 -0.64 11.06
C ASN A 138 6.87 -0.87 9.61
N ALA A 139 5.93 -1.79 9.41
CA ALA A 139 5.29 -1.96 8.12
C ALA A 139 4.40 -0.74 7.79
N GLU A 140 4.43 -0.35 6.52
CA GLU A 140 3.56 0.68 5.96
C GLU A 140 2.59 0.06 4.95
N SER A 141 1.44 0.68 4.76
CA SER A 141 0.43 0.18 3.83
C SER A 141 -0.23 1.31 3.03
N ASN A 142 -0.72 0.95 1.85
CA ASN A 142 -1.48 1.85 0.99
C ASN A 142 -2.62 1.07 0.32
N ASN A 143 -3.73 1.76 0.01
CA ASN A 143 -4.94 1.16 -0.49
C ASN A 143 -5.24 1.58 -1.92
N VAL A 144 -5.84 0.67 -2.70
CA VAL A 144 -6.47 0.95 -3.99
C VAL A 144 -7.94 0.53 -3.95
N PHE A 145 -8.83 1.42 -4.39
CA PHE A 145 -10.24 1.11 -4.52
C PHE A 145 -10.57 0.77 -5.98
N ILE A 146 -11.29 -0.33 -6.18
CA ILE A 146 -11.77 -0.81 -7.46
C ILE A 146 -13.30 -0.75 -7.44
N SER A 147 -13.91 -0.04 -8.40
CA SER A 147 -15.34 -0.03 -8.61
C SER A 147 -15.73 -0.96 -9.76
N PHE A 148 -16.88 -1.64 -9.63
CA PHE A 148 -17.43 -2.49 -10.67
C PHE A 148 -18.59 -1.76 -11.35
N THR A 149 -18.46 -1.49 -12.66
CA THR A 149 -19.55 -0.93 -13.47
C THR A 149 -20.43 -2.06 -13.98
N PRO A 150 -21.77 -1.86 -14.04
CA PRO A 150 -22.67 -2.87 -14.57
C PRO A 150 -22.33 -3.26 -16.01
N ALA A 151 -22.49 -4.54 -16.33
CA ALA A 151 -22.34 -5.03 -17.70
C ALA A 151 -23.48 -4.54 -18.58
N PRO A 152 -23.25 -4.33 -19.89
CA PRO A 152 -24.32 -4.13 -20.84
C PRO A 152 -25.26 -5.33 -20.88
N THR A 153 -26.57 -5.07 -21.01
CA THR A 153 -27.55 -6.11 -21.30
C THR A 153 -28.20 -5.84 -22.65
N ILE A 154 -28.57 -6.90 -23.31
CA ILE A 154 -29.22 -6.83 -24.62
C ILE A 154 -30.46 -7.75 -24.63
N ASP A 155 -31.54 -7.28 -25.23
CA ASP A 155 -32.74 -8.05 -25.48
C ASP A 155 -33.16 -7.82 -26.94
N ALA A 156 -33.29 -8.88 -27.71
CA ALA A 156 -33.70 -8.83 -29.11
C ALA A 156 -35.24 -8.88 -29.27
N GLY A 157 -35.96 -9.00 -28.16
CA GLY A 157 -37.39 -9.20 -28.13
C GLY A 157 -37.83 -10.67 -28.27
N SER A 158 -39.13 -10.92 -28.26
CA SER A 158 -39.70 -12.27 -28.34
C SER A 158 -39.62 -12.84 -29.74
N ASN A 159 -39.58 -14.18 -29.85
CA ASN A 159 -39.68 -14.89 -31.11
C ASN A 159 -40.96 -14.52 -31.83
N GLN A 160 -40.88 -14.33 -33.15
CA GLN A 160 -42.01 -13.95 -34.00
C GLN A 160 -42.23 -15.02 -35.08
N THR A 161 -43.49 -15.17 -35.47
CA THR A 161 -43.91 -16.04 -36.58
C THR A 161 -44.63 -15.21 -37.63
N VAL A 162 -44.19 -15.30 -38.86
CA VAL A 162 -44.75 -14.56 -39.98
C VAL A 162 -45.19 -15.51 -41.07
N CYS A 163 -46.11 -15.04 -41.92
CA CYS A 163 -46.57 -15.81 -43.06
C CYS A 163 -45.68 -15.57 -44.28
N ALA A 164 -45.44 -16.60 -45.09
CA ALA A 164 -44.57 -16.51 -46.26
C ALA A 164 -45.04 -15.48 -47.32
N ASN A 165 -46.31 -15.19 -47.36
CA ASN A 165 -46.89 -14.16 -48.25
C ASN A 165 -46.97 -12.76 -47.59
N ASN A 166 -46.58 -12.62 -46.31
CA ASN A 166 -46.44 -11.36 -45.59
C ASN A 166 -45.30 -11.48 -44.60
N PRO A 167 -44.01 -11.50 -45.08
CA PRO A 167 -42.84 -11.85 -44.29
C PRO A 167 -42.27 -10.68 -43.50
N ASN A 168 -42.87 -9.49 -43.55
CA ASN A 168 -42.33 -8.33 -42.82
C ASN A 168 -42.52 -8.48 -41.31
N VAL A 169 -41.49 -8.19 -40.56
CA VAL A 169 -41.49 -8.26 -39.10
C VAL A 169 -40.86 -7.00 -38.50
N ASN A 170 -41.43 -6.49 -37.43
CA ASN A 170 -40.89 -5.39 -36.66
C ASN A 170 -40.09 -5.93 -35.51
N LEU A 171 -38.80 -5.61 -35.49
CA LEU A 171 -37.86 -5.97 -34.40
C LEU A 171 -37.83 -4.88 -33.34
N ASN A 172 -37.98 -5.25 -32.08
CA ASN A 172 -37.94 -4.35 -30.92
C ASN A 172 -36.80 -4.75 -29.98
N GLY A 173 -35.58 -4.35 -30.35
CA GLY A 173 -34.39 -4.58 -29.52
C GLY A 173 -34.23 -3.52 -28.44
N TYR A 174 -33.70 -3.92 -27.30
CA TYR A 174 -33.41 -3.05 -26.18
C TYR A 174 -31.99 -3.32 -25.65
N VAL A 175 -31.24 -2.24 -25.32
CA VAL A 175 -29.87 -2.31 -24.80
C VAL A 175 -29.75 -1.40 -23.59
N THR A 176 -29.10 -1.87 -22.53
CA THR A 176 -28.77 -1.05 -21.36
C THR A 176 -27.26 -0.90 -21.20
N VAL A 177 -26.83 0.17 -20.54
CA VAL A 177 -25.43 0.43 -20.18
C VAL A 177 -24.48 0.47 -21.41
N ALA A 178 -25.03 0.57 -22.59
CA ALA A 178 -24.28 0.75 -23.83
C ALA A 178 -24.94 1.88 -24.66
N SER A 179 -24.17 2.52 -25.52
CA SER A 179 -24.65 3.62 -26.37
C SER A 179 -25.46 3.15 -27.58
N GLY A 180 -25.53 1.85 -27.85
CA GLY A 180 -26.28 1.28 -28.95
C GLY A 180 -26.01 -0.21 -29.14
N GLY A 181 -26.68 -0.81 -30.15
CA GLY A 181 -26.52 -2.19 -30.54
C GLY A 181 -26.54 -2.31 -32.07
N ILE A 182 -26.06 -3.44 -32.58
CA ILE A 182 -26.02 -3.78 -34.00
C ILE A 182 -26.79 -5.08 -34.21
N TRP A 183 -27.71 -5.08 -35.17
CA TRP A 183 -28.36 -6.29 -35.68
C TRP A 183 -27.43 -6.97 -36.68
N SER A 184 -27.29 -8.28 -36.58
CA SER A 184 -26.59 -9.12 -37.56
C SER A 184 -27.38 -10.38 -37.86
N GLY A 185 -27.28 -10.91 -39.06
CA GLY A 185 -27.93 -12.12 -39.50
C GLY A 185 -27.21 -12.74 -40.69
#